data_e343ded3e16733b5a6a49611a65f4f97
#
_entry.id   e343ded3e16733b5a6a49611a65f4f97
#
_cell.length_a   1.000
_cell.length_b   1.000
_cell.length_c   1.000
_cell.angle_alpha   90.00
_cell.angle_beta   90.00
_cell.angle_gamma   90.00
#
_symmetry.space_group_name_H-M   'P 1'
#
loop_
_entity.id
_entity.type
_entity.pdbx_description
1 polymer ?
#
loop_
_entity_poly.entity_id
_entity_poly.type
_entity_poly.pdbx_seq_one_letter_code
_entity_poly.pdbx_strand_id
1 'polypeptide(L)'
;MLQYKPGHQVTVIKLSPQGEEKICYTGHIVEHLSCGVVLQARWTLPMRDLGYTRFEPQDQFKEYYYTDRWFNIFAISSVTGTHKGWYCNVTEPAQLVRDSIRQVDLLLDVWVNPAGELLILDEDEFAIAAVTALTERQRIGARQGLHMLLQMLEARQEVFSSLAHR
;
A
#
# COMPACT_ATOMS: atom_id res chain seq x y z
N MET A 1 13.99 14.48 12.14
CA MET A 1 13.13 13.31 11.90
C MET A 1 11.73 13.66 12.39
N LEU A 2 10.74 13.66 11.52
CA LEU A 2 9.36 13.93 11.94
C LEU A 2 8.89 12.77 12.81
N GLN A 3 8.63 13.03 14.07
CA GLN A 3 8.06 12.05 14.98
C GLN A 3 6.57 12.32 15.12
N TYR A 4 5.76 11.54 14.42
CA TYR A 4 4.32 11.55 14.66
C TYR A 4 4.02 10.83 15.97
N LYS A 5 3.16 11.41 16.79
CA LYS A 5 2.64 10.71 17.98
C LYS A 5 1.54 9.74 17.56
N PRO A 6 1.35 8.62 18.25
CA PRO A 6 0.17 7.77 18.06
C PRO A 6 -1.11 8.60 18.17
N GLY A 7 -2.06 8.37 17.26
CA GLY A 7 -3.28 9.16 17.15
C GLY A 7 -3.15 10.45 16.33
N HIS A 8 -1.94 10.84 15.92
CA HIS A 8 -1.75 12.03 15.08
C HIS A 8 -2.44 11.84 13.73
N GLN A 9 -3.29 12.79 13.37
CA GLN A 9 -3.99 12.79 12.09
C GLN A 9 -3.04 13.26 10.97
N VAL A 10 -2.97 12.48 9.90
CA VAL A 10 -2.20 12.83 8.71
C VAL A 10 -3.05 12.71 7.46
N THR A 11 -2.67 13.46 6.43
CA THR A 11 -3.25 13.39 5.09
C THR A 11 -2.38 12.53 4.20
N VAL A 12 -2.96 11.49 3.59
CA VAL A 12 -2.31 10.70 2.56
C VAL A 12 -2.58 11.34 1.21
N ILE A 13 -1.54 11.57 0.43
CA ILE A 13 -1.59 12.14 -0.91
C ILE A 13 -0.95 11.17 -1.87
N LYS A 14 -1.78 10.48 -2.66
CA LYS A 14 -1.34 9.59 -3.73
C LYS A 14 -1.06 10.42 -4.98
N LEU A 15 0.13 10.23 -5.54
CA LEU A 15 0.61 10.95 -6.73
C LEU A 15 0.70 10.00 -7.92
N SER A 16 0.49 10.54 -9.13
CA SER A 16 0.83 9.86 -10.37
C SER A 16 2.35 9.74 -10.53
N PRO A 17 2.85 8.91 -11.48
CA PRO A 17 4.27 8.86 -11.80
C PRO A 17 4.88 10.23 -12.18
N GLN A 18 4.08 11.17 -12.68
CA GLN A 18 4.47 12.53 -13.02
C GLN A 18 4.36 13.52 -11.84
N GLY A 19 3.91 13.05 -10.67
CA GLY A 19 3.79 13.88 -9.47
C GLY A 19 2.46 14.63 -9.31
N GLU A 20 1.45 14.31 -10.11
CA GLU A 20 0.11 14.91 -9.99
C GLU A 20 -0.71 14.24 -8.88
N GLU A 21 -1.44 15.01 -8.10
CA GLU A 21 -2.31 14.48 -7.05
C GLU A 21 -3.49 13.71 -7.65
N LYS A 22 -3.70 12.47 -7.21
CA LYS A 22 -4.76 11.58 -7.68
C LYS A 22 -5.81 11.31 -6.61
N ILE A 23 -5.39 11.01 -5.40
CA ILE A 23 -6.25 10.67 -4.27
C ILE A 23 -5.69 11.37 -3.03
N CYS A 24 -6.61 11.86 -2.20
CA CYS A 24 -6.29 12.49 -0.94
C CYS A 24 -7.31 12.03 0.11
N TYR A 25 -6.83 11.54 1.24
CA TYR A 25 -7.67 11.13 2.37
C TYR A 25 -6.90 11.27 3.67
N THR A 26 -7.60 11.16 4.79
CA THR A 26 -7.00 11.28 6.12
C THR A 26 -7.02 9.94 6.87
N GLY A 27 -6.08 9.79 7.78
CA GLY A 27 -6.02 8.68 8.72
C GLY A 27 -5.22 9.09 9.95
N HIS A 28 -5.02 8.15 10.87
CA HIS A 28 -4.32 8.38 12.12
C HIS A 28 -3.11 7.45 12.26
N ILE A 29 -1.98 7.99 12.68
CA ILE A 29 -0.79 7.18 12.94
C ILE A 29 -1.06 6.29 14.16
N VAL A 30 -0.80 5.00 14.01
CA VAL A 30 -0.97 4.00 15.09
C VAL A 30 0.37 3.41 15.54
N GLU A 31 1.38 3.41 14.68
CA GLU A 31 2.68 2.83 14.97
C GLU A 31 3.79 3.50 14.17
N HIS A 32 4.99 3.56 14.74
CA HIS A 32 6.22 3.89 14.04
C HIS A 32 6.99 2.63 13.69
N LEU A 33 7.49 2.57 12.46
CA LEU A 33 8.43 1.57 12.00
C LEU A 33 9.85 2.14 12.04
N SER A 34 10.87 1.29 11.94
CA SER A 34 12.26 1.75 11.80
C SER A 34 12.46 2.67 10.59
N CYS A 35 11.78 2.36 9.48
CA CYS A 35 11.80 3.14 8.25
C CYS A 35 10.38 3.35 7.72
N GLY A 36 9.52 4.00 8.50
CA GLY A 36 8.16 4.29 8.07
C GLY A 36 7.16 4.48 9.19
N VAL A 37 5.89 4.40 8.83
CA VAL A 37 4.76 4.56 9.74
C VAL A 37 3.63 3.61 9.37
N VAL A 38 2.79 3.30 10.37
CA VAL A 38 1.53 2.60 10.17
C VAL A 38 0.38 3.55 10.43
N LEU A 39 -0.52 3.63 9.47
CA LEU A 39 -1.70 4.47 9.50
C LEU A 39 -2.96 3.62 9.61
N GLN A 40 -3.93 4.07 10.39
CA GLN A 40 -5.29 3.53 10.39
C GLN A 40 -6.20 4.49 9.64
N ALA A 41 -6.87 3.97 8.61
CA ALA A 41 -7.89 4.68 7.84
C ALA A 41 -9.14 3.81 7.72
N ARG A 42 -10.24 4.41 7.24
CA ARG A 42 -11.49 3.70 6.97
C ARG A 42 -11.97 3.99 5.56
N TRP A 43 -12.61 3.00 4.95
CA TRP A 43 -13.30 3.20 3.69
C TRP A 43 -14.55 4.03 3.90
N THR A 44 -14.60 5.22 3.32
CA THR A 44 -15.72 6.17 3.47
C THR A 44 -16.56 6.32 2.20
N LEU A 45 -16.15 5.62 1.14
CA LEU A 45 -16.85 5.64 -0.15
C LEU A 45 -17.92 4.53 -0.19
N PRO A 46 -18.85 4.57 -1.16
CA PRO A 46 -19.77 3.47 -1.41
C PRO A 46 -19.03 2.15 -1.65
N MET A 47 -19.72 1.02 -1.46
CA MET A 47 -19.17 -0.30 -1.72
C MET A 47 -18.58 -0.38 -3.13
N ARG A 48 -17.40 -0.95 -3.22
CA ARG A 48 -16.70 -1.20 -4.48
C ARG A 48 -16.36 -2.67 -4.60
N ASP A 49 -16.97 -3.33 -5.58
CA ASP A 49 -16.67 -4.71 -5.92
C ASP A 49 -15.51 -4.76 -6.92
N LEU A 50 -14.40 -5.37 -6.52
CA LEU A 50 -13.21 -5.53 -7.34
C LEU A 50 -13.14 -6.91 -8.02
N GLY A 51 -14.14 -7.78 -7.77
CA GLY A 51 -14.19 -9.16 -8.25
C GLY A 51 -13.47 -10.14 -7.33
N TYR A 52 -12.24 -9.85 -6.93
CA TYR A 52 -11.44 -10.66 -6.01
C TYR A 52 -11.67 -10.30 -4.52
N THR A 53 -12.18 -9.12 -4.25
CA THR A 53 -12.60 -8.64 -2.92
C THR A 53 -13.58 -7.48 -3.07
N ARG A 54 -14.18 -7.07 -1.95
CA ARG A 54 -15.05 -5.88 -1.89
C ARG A 54 -14.54 -4.94 -0.82
N PHE A 55 -14.50 -3.65 -1.15
CA PHE A 55 -14.34 -2.59 -0.16
C PHE A 55 -15.73 -2.11 0.23
N GLU A 56 -16.03 -2.19 1.50
CA GLU A 56 -17.34 -1.83 2.06
C GLU A 56 -17.20 -0.63 2.99
N PRO A 57 -18.25 0.21 3.14
CA PRO A 57 -18.22 1.31 4.07
C PRO A 57 -17.79 0.87 5.47
N GLN A 58 -16.85 1.63 6.06
CA GLN A 58 -16.24 1.38 7.35
C GLN A 58 -15.27 0.20 7.41
N ASP A 59 -14.92 -0.44 6.30
CA ASP A 59 -13.77 -1.33 6.27
C ASP A 59 -12.53 -0.62 6.82
N GLN A 60 -11.76 -1.34 7.60
CA GLN A 60 -10.58 -0.83 8.28
C GLN A 60 -9.34 -1.12 7.45
N PHE A 61 -8.58 -0.07 7.15
CA PHE A 61 -7.34 -0.14 6.40
C PHE A 61 -6.18 0.17 7.34
N LYS A 62 -5.38 -0.83 7.65
CA LYS A 62 -4.10 -0.67 8.34
C LYS A 62 -3.00 -0.57 7.30
N GLU A 63 -2.51 0.64 7.10
CA GLU A 63 -1.66 1.00 5.97
C GLU A 63 -0.21 1.16 6.43
N TYR A 64 0.68 0.34 5.88
CA TYR A 64 2.11 0.35 6.16
C TYR A 64 2.83 1.14 5.07
N TYR A 65 3.40 2.30 5.43
CA TYR A 65 4.17 3.16 4.55
C TYR A 65 5.64 3.09 4.92
N TYR A 66 6.49 2.80 3.93
CA TYR A 66 7.93 2.66 4.09
C TYR A 66 8.65 3.79 3.36
N THR A 67 9.67 4.37 3.99
CA THR A 67 10.49 5.44 3.42
C THR A 67 11.71 4.91 2.65
N ASP A 68 11.95 3.60 2.72
CA ASP A 68 13.09 2.91 2.10
C ASP A 68 12.71 1.76 1.16
N ARG A 69 11.40 1.54 0.94
CA ARG A 69 10.89 0.45 0.09
C ARG A 69 9.98 0.99 -1.00
N TRP A 70 9.96 0.29 -2.12
CA TRP A 70 9.19 0.65 -3.32
C TRP A 70 7.80 0.02 -3.34
N PHE A 71 7.16 -0.06 -2.21
CA PHE A 71 5.78 -0.50 -2.04
C PHE A 71 5.20 -0.02 -0.72
N ASN A 72 3.88 -0.07 -0.62
CA ASN A 72 3.15 -0.03 0.63
C ASN A 72 2.31 -1.30 0.77
N ILE A 73 1.79 -1.55 1.96
CA ILE A 73 0.93 -2.71 2.25
C ILE A 73 -0.27 -2.23 3.06
N PHE A 74 -1.48 -2.53 2.57
CA PHE A 74 -2.74 -2.25 3.25
C PHE A 74 -3.35 -3.55 3.73
N ALA A 75 -3.34 -3.79 5.04
CA ALA A 75 -4.08 -4.89 5.65
C ALA A 75 -5.53 -4.46 5.86
N ILE A 76 -6.45 -5.13 5.20
CA ILE A 76 -7.86 -4.74 5.16
C ILE A 76 -8.70 -5.70 5.97
N SER A 77 -9.52 -5.15 6.87
CA SER A 77 -10.46 -5.90 7.69
C SER A 77 -11.85 -5.27 7.59
N SER A 78 -12.89 -6.09 7.77
CA SER A 78 -14.26 -5.60 7.86
C SER A 78 -14.47 -4.75 9.11
N VAL A 79 -15.60 -4.08 9.19
CA VAL A 79 -16.00 -3.30 10.39
C VAL A 79 -16.06 -4.18 11.65
N THR A 80 -16.29 -5.48 11.52
CA THR A 80 -16.31 -6.46 12.62
C THR A 80 -14.94 -7.08 12.92
N GLY A 81 -13.90 -6.68 12.18
CA GLY A 81 -12.53 -7.14 12.39
C GLY A 81 -12.14 -8.41 11.61
N THR A 82 -13.00 -8.93 10.73
CA THR A 82 -12.64 -10.06 9.87
C THR A 82 -11.64 -9.62 8.81
N HIS A 83 -10.47 -10.28 8.77
CA HIS A 83 -9.45 -9.99 7.79
C HIS A 83 -9.90 -10.34 6.38
N LYS A 84 -9.80 -9.38 5.46
CA LYS A 84 -10.20 -9.53 4.05
C LYS A 84 -9.05 -9.86 3.12
N GLY A 85 -7.85 -9.46 3.48
CA GLY A 85 -6.64 -9.63 2.69
C GLY A 85 -5.70 -8.43 2.77
N TRP A 86 -4.66 -8.45 1.93
CA TRP A 86 -3.70 -7.36 1.81
C TRP A 86 -3.73 -6.80 0.40
N TYR A 87 -3.86 -5.49 0.31
CA TYR A 87 -3.70 -4.75 -0.95
C TYR A 87 -2.36 -4.04 -0.91
N CYS A 88 -1.48 -4.36 -1.85
CA CYS A 88 -0.13 -3.83 -1.90
C CYS A 88 0.05 -3.03 -3.18
N ASN A 89 0.45 -1.76 -3.04
CA ASN A 89 0.76 -0.91 -4.19
C ASN A 89 2.28 -0.88 -4.38
N VAL A 90 2.75 -1.08 -5.59
CA VAL A 90 4.14 -0.79 -5.97
C VAL A 90 4.25 0.72 -6.19
N THR A 91 5.18 1.34 -5.48
CA THR A 91 5.27 2.81 -5.35
C THR A 91 6.72 3.25 -5.27
N GLU A 92 6.97 4.54 -5.40
CA GLU A 92 8.21 5.10 -4.85
C GLU A 92 8.18 5.05 -3.31
N PRO A 93 9.35 5.14 -2.64
CA PRO A 93 9.38 5.27 -1.19
C PRO A 93 8.53 6.43 -0.70
N ALA A 94 7.81 6.22 0.41
CA ALA A 94 6.94 7.24 0.98
C ALA A 94 7.73 8.44 1.47
N GLN A 95 7.19 9.64 1.26
CA GLN A 95 7.74 10.88 1.78
C GLN A 95 6.86 11.35 2.94
N LEU A 96 7.44 11.43 4.12
CA LEU A 96 6.79 11.95 5.32
C LEU A 96 7.10 13.45 5.44
N VAL A 97 6.11 14.30 5.15
CA VAL A 97 6.30 15.77 5.12
C VAL A 97 5.25 16.42 6.01
N ARG A 98 5.68 16.91 7.18
CA ARG A 98 4.78 17.51 8.18
C ARG A 98 3.61 16.57 8.50
N ASP A 99 2.39 17.02 8.27
CA ASP A 99 1.16 16.27 8.54
C ASP A 99 0.65 15.49 7.32
N SER A 100 1.56 15.12 6.41
CA SER A 100 1.20 14.38 5.20
C SER A 100 2.15 13.24 4.89
N ILE A 101 1.59 12.20 4.26
CA ILE A 101 2.32 11.11 3.62
C ILE A 101 2.10 11.26 2.12
N ARG A 102 3.17 11.54 1.38
CA ARG A 102 3.14 11.67 -0.08
C ARG A 102 3.78 10.44 -0.70
N GLN A 103 3.09 9.84 -1.67
CA GLN A 103 3.61 8.64 -2.31
C GLN A 103 3.24 8.57 -3.78
N VAL A 104 4.23 8.32 -4.63
CA VAL A 104 4.06 8.13 -6.07
C VAL A 104 3.68 6.69 -6.34
N ASP A 105 2.50 6.49 -6.95
CA ASP A 105 2.01 5.21 -7.41
C ASP A 105 2.64 4.84 -8.75
N LEU A 106 3.10 3.60 -8.90
CA LEU A 106 3.75 3.11 -10.12
C LEU A 106 2.88 2.11 -10.89
N LEU A 107 1.56 2.14 -10.67
CA LEU A 107 0.52 1.46 -11.46
C LEU A 107 0.48 -0.07 -11.35
N LEU A 108 1.37 -0.68 -10.62
CA LEU A 108 1.42 -2.13 -10.41
C LEU A 108 0.98 -2.46 -8.99
N ASP A 109 0.03 -3.37 -8.85
CA ASP A 109 -0.54 -3.74 -7.56
C ASP A 109 -0.50 -5.25 -7.34
N VAL A 110 -0.54 -5.67 -6.09
CA VAL A 110 -0.64 -7.08 -5.69
C VAL A 110 -1.77 -7.22 -4.66
N TRP A 111 -2.69 -8.11 -4.93
CA TRP A 111 -3.66 -8.57 -3.95
C TRP A 111 -3.23 -9.90 -3.36
N VAL A 112 -3.32 -10.02 -2.03
CA VAL A 112 -3.09 -11.28 -1.30
C VAL A 112 -4.34 -11.59 -0.50
N ASN A 113 -4.95 -12.75 -0.75
CA ASN A 113 -6.14 -13.16 0.01
C ASN A 113 -5.75 -13.73 1.40
N PRO A 114 -6.70 -13.95 2.30
CA PRO A 114 -6.40 -14.47 3.64
C PRO A 114 -5.69 -15.84 3.67
N ALA A 115 -5.77 -16.63 2.60
CA ALA A 115 -5.05 -17.89 2.47
C ALA A 115 -3.59 -17.73 1.98
N GLY A 116 -3.21 -16.51 1.60
CA GLY A 116 -1.87 -16.22 1.08
C GLY A 116 -1.71 -16.41 -0.42
N GLU A 117 -2.82 -16.59 -1.14
CA GLU A 117 -2.80 -16.65 -2.61
C GLU A 117 -2.71 -15.23 -3.16
N LEU A 118 -1.82 -15.02 -4.11
CA LEU A 118 -1.55 -13.71 -4.69
C LEU A 118 -2.16 -13.56 -6.10
N LEU A 119 -2.51 -12.32 -6.41
CA LEU A 119 -2.93 -11.88 -7.73
C LEU A 119 -2.20 -10.59 -8.05
N ILE A 120 -1.41 -10.58 -9.14
CA ILE A 120 -0.76 -9.36 -9.62
C ILE A 120 -1.74 -8.63 -10.53
N LEU A 121 -1.94 -7.34 -10.26
CA LEU A 121 -2.92 -6.49 -10.91
C LEU A 121 -2.24 -5.45 -11.80
N ASP A 122 -2.90 -5.09 -12.90
CA ASP A 122 -2.50 -3.98 -13.78
C ASP A 122 -1.13 -4.16 -14.47
N GLU A 123 -0.71 -5.41 -14.71
CA GLU A 123 0.56 -5.72 -15.39
C GLU A 123 0.61 -5.10 -16.80
N ASP A 124 -0.49 -5.12 -17.53
CA ASP A 124 -0.58 -4.55 -18.89
C ASP A 124 -0.44 -3.02 -18.86
N GLU A 125 -1.12 -2.37 -17.93
CA GLU A 125 -1.02 -0.92 -17.71
C GLU A 125 0.41 -0.52 -17.32
N PHE A 126 1.02 -1.27 -16.41
CA PHE A 126 2.42 -1.07 -16.03
C PHE A 126 3.37 -1.26 -17.21
N ALA A 127 3.19 -2.31 -18.01
CA ALA A 127 4.05 -2.58 -19.17
C ALA A 127 4.00 -1.44 -20.19
N ILE A 128 2.83 -0.87 -20.45
CA ILE A 128 2.66 0.29 -21.34
C ILE A 128 3.35 1.52 -20.71
N ALA A 129 3.08 1.83 -19.45
CA ALA A 129 3.65 2.98 -18.77
C ALA A 129 5.18 2.89 -18.65
N ALA A 130 5.73 1.70 -18.46
CA ALA A 130 7.17 1.46 -18.40
C ALA A 130 7.91 1.90 -19.67
N VAL A 131 7.25 1.82 -20.82
CA VAL A 131 7.81 2.25 -22.10
C VAL A 131 7.53 3.72 -22.38
N THR A 132 6.37 4.26 -21.96
CA THR A 132 5.85 5.56 -22.41
C THR A 132 5.95 6.67 -21.38
N ALA A 133 5.93 6.37 -20.08
CA ALA A 133 5.69 7.37 -19.04
C ALA A 133 6.62 7.28 -17.83
N LEU A 134 7.12 6.09 -17.48
CA LEU A 134 7.98 5.92 -16.30
C LEU A 134 9.43 6.28 -16.59
N THR A 135 10.09 6.92 -15.63
CA THR A 135 11.54 7.11 -15.67
C THR A 135 12.26 5.76 -15.50
N GLU A 136 13.53 5.70 -15.87
CA GLU A 136 14.36 4.51 -15.63
C GLU A 136 14.43 4.18 -14.15
N ARG A 137 14.61 5.18 -13.28
CA ARG A 137 14.59 5.00 -11.83
C ARG A 137 13.28 4.37 -11.34
N GLN A 138 12.14 4.82 -11.85
CA GLN A 138 10.82 4.28 -11.51
C GLN A 138 10.67 2.84 -11.99
N ARG A 139 11.09 2.51 -13.21
CA ARG A 139 11.05 1.14 -13.74
C ARG A 139 11.88 0.17 -12.91
N ILE A 140 13.10 0.54 -12.59
CA ILE A 140 14.02 -0.28 -11.78
C ILE A 140 13.47 -0.45 -10.38
N GLY A 141 13.06 0.65 -9.74
CA GLY A 141 12.50 0.64 -8.40
C GLY A 141 11.23 -0.19 -8.29
N ALA A 142 10.32 -0.09 -9.27
CA ALA A 142 9.10 -0.88 -9.31
C ALA A 142 9.39 -2.39 -9.37
N ARG A 143 10.33 -2.82 -10.19
CA ARG A 143 10.73 -4.23 -10.29
C ARG A 143 11.37 -4.73 -8.99
N GLN A 144 12.25 -3.93 -8.39
CA GLN A 144 12.87 -4.25 -7.11
C GLN A 144 11.84 -4.32 -5.98
N GLY A 145 10.89 -3.37 -5.95
CA GLY A 145 9.80 -3.35 -4.98
C GLY A 145 8.90 -4.57 -5.09
N LEU A 146 8.46 -4.92 -6.29
CA LEU A 146 7.67 -6.12 -6.52
C LEU A 146 8.42 -7.38 -6.08
N HIS A 147 9.69 -7.52 -6.46
CA HIS A 147 10.51 -8.67 -6.09
C HIS A 147 10.64 -8.82 -4.57
N MET A 148 10.96 -7.74 -3.88
CA MET A 148 11.06 -7.73 -2.42
C MET A 148 9.73 -8.08 -1.74
N LEU A 149 8.61 -7.51 -2.23
CA LEU A 149 7.28 -7.81 -1.72
C LEU A 149 6.93 -9.29 -1.85
N LEU A 150 7.18 -9.89 -3.01
CA LEU A 150 6.93 -11.31 -3.25
C LEU A 150 7.83 -12.22 -2.39
N GLN A 151 9.08 -11.84 -2.17
CA GLN A 151 9.96 -12.56 -1.25
C GLN A 151 9.46 -12.51 0.20
N MET A 152 9.00 -11.34 0.66
CA MET A 152 8.42 -11.19 2.00
C MET A 152 7.18 -12.07 2.19
N LEU A 153 6.32 -12.14 1.16
CA LEU A 153 5.13 -12.98 1.17
C LEU A 153 5.49 -14.47 1.22
N GLU A 154 6.39 -14.92 0.36
CA GLU A 154 6.86 -16.30 0.31
C GLU A 154 7.49 -16.73 1.63
N ALA A 155 8.34 -15.89 2.20
CA ALA A 155 8.98 -16.13 3.48
C ALA A 155 8.08 -15.86 4.70
N ARG A 156 6.86 -15.35 4.49
CA ARG A 156 5.88 -14.99 5.54
C ARG A 156 6.47 -14.07 6.61
N GLN A 157 7.15 -13.05 6.14
CA GLN A 157 7.83 -12.08 7.00
C GLN A 157 6.95 -10.86 7.29
N GLU A 158 7.20 -10.21 8.40
CA GLU A 158 6.59 -8.95 8.83
C GLU A 158 5.06 -9.05 8.82
N VAL A 159 4.38 -8.21 8.02
CA VAL A 159 2.90 -8.18 7.95
C VAL A 159 2.28 -9.50 7.46
N PHE A 160 3.03 -10.35 6.78
CA PHE A 160 2.59 -11.65 6.31
C PHE A 160 2.87 -12.80 7.28
N SER A 161 3.45 -12.51 8.44
CA SER A 161 3.77 -13.52 9.45
C SER A 161 2.54 -14.21 10.05
N SER A 162 1.37 -13.59 9.94
CA SER A 162 0.10 -14.18 10.36
C SER A 162 -0.44 -15.28 9.43
N LEU A 163 0.11 -15.43 8.22
CA LEU A 163 -0.23 -16.52 7.33
C LEU A 163 0.22 -17.86 7.93
N ALA A 164 -0.71 -18.83 8.03
CA ALA A 164 -0.41 -20.14 8.55
C ALA A 164 0.67 -20.83 7.69
N HIS A 165 1.62 -21.48 8.33
CA HIS A 165 2.57 -22.33 7.62
C HIS A 165 1.81 -23.54 7.04
N ARG A 166 1.94 -23.75 5.74
CA ARG A 166 1.42 -24.95 5.07
C ARG A 166 2.33 -26.13 5.33
#